data_a06a522e52d9c7c89f91be060dad6c4f
#
_entry.id   a06a522e52d9c7c89f91be060dad6c4f
#
_cell.length_a   1.000
_cell.length_b   1.000
_cell.length_c   1.000
_cell.angle_alpha   90.00
_cell.angle_beta   90.00
_cell.angle_gamma   90.00
#
_symmetry.space_group_name_H-M   'P 1'
#
loop_
_entity.id
_entity.type
_entity.pdbx_description
1 polymer ?
#
loop_
_entity_poly.entity_id
_entity_poly.type
_entity_poly.pdbx_seq_one_letter_code
_entity_poly.pdbx_strand_id
1 'polypeptide(L)'
;MYRTKTCGELRLTDAGQQVTLAGWVQKTRKMGGMTFVDLRDRYGITQLVFDESKDAALCEQANKLGREWCIQVTGIVSERQAKNPKMETGDIEILAEQLNVLSESQTPPFTIEDNTDGGDDIRMKYRYLDLRRSCVRKNLELRHKMTILIRNFLDNLNFIEVETPILIGSTPEGARDFVVPSRMNPGQFYALPQSPQTLKQLLMVSGFDRYFQIAKCFRDEDLRADRQPEFTQIDCEMSFADQEDVLNIFEDLARHLFKEIRGVELPKLERMTWHEAMRRFGSDKPDLRFGMEFVELMDVLKGTGEFPVFNEAEYIGGIVVPGCAEYTRKQLDQLTDFVKRPQVGAKGLVYVKYNSDGTVKSSIDKFYQPEVWQNLKEKTGAKNGDLVLILSGDKANKTRTQLCTLRLEMGDRLGLRDKNVFKCLWIVDFPLFEWSDEEQRLLATHHPFTLPNPDDIPLLDTAPEKVRAVAYDFVCNGIEVGGGSLRIHDGKLQEKMFQILGFTPERAMAQFGFLINAFKYGAPPHAGLAFGLDRFVSIMAGLDSIRDCIAFPKNNSGRDVMLDAPGELDPKQLEELQLKVELRTEE
;
A
#
# COMPACT_ATOMS: atom_id res chain seq x y z
N MET A 1 -13.96 8.40 -38.50
CA MET A 1 -13.10 7.94 -37.38
C MET A 1 -11.80 8.74 -37.47
N TYR A 2 -11.26 9.25 -36.35
CA TYR A 2 -10.04 10.10 -36.39
C TYR A 2 -8.76 9.30 -36.64
N ARG A 3 -8.78 7.99 -36.53
CA ARG A 3 -7.63 7.11 -36.80
C ARG A 3 -8.07 5.74 -37.27
N THR A 4 -7.28 5.13 -38.16
CA THR A 4 -7.46 3.75 -38.62
C THR A 4 -6.59 2.76 -37.87
N LYS A 5 -5.46 3.25 -37.34
CA LYS A 5 -4.47 2.49 -36.59
C LYS A 5 -3.98 3.30 -35.38
N THR A 6 -3.39 2.62 -34.37
CA THR A 6 -2.72 3.25 -33.22
C THR A 6 -1.23 3.44 -33.48
N CYS A 7 -0.59 4.32 -32.68
CA CYS A 7 0.86 4.59 -32.84
C CYS A 7 1.76 3.45 -32.32
N GLY A 8 1.19 2.36 -31.77
CA GLY A 8 1.95 1.23 -31.24
C GLY A 8 1.79 -0.08 -31.99
N GLU A 9 0.79 -0.19 -32.89
CA GLU A 9 0.43 -1.50 -33.48
C GLU A 9 1.08 -1.80 -34.84
N LEU A 10 1.60 -0.78 -35.52
CA LEU A 10 2.14 -0.93 -36.86
C LEU A 10 3.47 -1.70 -36.87
N ARG A 11 3.62 -2.58 -37.85
CA ARG A 11 4.81 -3.41 -38.05
C ARG A 11 5.23 -3.39 -39.52
N LEU A 12 6.38 -3.99 -39.84
CA LEU A 12 6.87 -4.08 -41.22
C LEU A 12 5.90 -4.78 -42.19
N THR A 13 5.05 -5.66 -41.68
CA THR A 13 3.97 -6.32 -42.46
C THR A 13 2.88 -5.36 -42.95
N ASP A 14 2.82 -4.16 -42.38
CA ASP A 14 1.86 -3.11 -42.78
C ASP A 14 2.45 -2.18 -43.86
N ALA A 15 3.70 -2.39 -44.28
CA ALA A 15 4.34 -1.56 -45.31
C ALA A 15 3.51 -1.48 -46.61
N GLY A 16 3.39 -0.29 -47.16
CA GLY A 16 2.58 0.00 -48.33
C GLY A 16 1.10 0.32 -48.05
N GLN A 17 0.62 0.11 -46.83
CA GLN A 17 -0.75 0.47 -46.43
C GLN A 17 -0.86 1.98 -46.16
N GLN A 18 -1.97 2.59 -46.60
CA GLN A 18 -2.33 3.94 -46.17
C GLN A 18 -3.03 3.86 -44.79
N VAL A 19 -2.53 4.66 -43.83
CA VAL A 19 -3.08 4.70 -42.48
C VAL A 19 -3.31 6.13 -42.04
N THR A 20 -4.26 6.32 -41.13
CA THR A 20 -4.47 7.58 -40.42
C THR A 20 -4.17 7.36 -38.96
N LEU A 21 -3.22 8.13 -38.39
CA LEU A 21 -2.85 8.15 -36.98
C LEU A 21 -3.30 9.46 -36.35
N ALA A 22 -3.60 9.42 -35.05
CA ALA A 22 -3.87 10.62 -34.25
C ALA A 22 -3.23 10.46 -32.86
N GLY A 23 -2.61 11.53 -32.38
CA GLY A 23 -1.89 11.52 -31.11
C GLY A 23 -1.24 12.87 -30.80
N TRP A 24 -0.30 12.84 -29.90
CA TRP A 24 0.46 14.03 -29.45
C TRP A 24 1.87 14.02 -29.98
N VAL A 25 2.34 15.19 -30.46
CA VAL A 25 3.71 15.40 -30.92
C VAL A 25 4.66 15.32 -29.72
N GLN A 26 5.46 14.25 -29.65
CA GLN A 26 6.46 14.13 -28.60
C GLN A 26 7.73 14.91 -28.93
N LYS A 27 8.21 14.79 -30.17
CA LYS A 27 9.46 15.42 -30.62
C LYS A 27 9.41 15.70 -32.10
N THR A 28 9.95 16.86 -32.51
CA THR A 28 10.17 17.24 -33.92
C THR A 28 11.67 17.43 -34.17
N ARG A 29 12.16 16.94 -35.29
CA ARG A 29 13.56 17.04 -35.74
C ARG A 29 13.61 17.42 -37.21
N LYS A 30 14.46 18.39 -37.58
CA LYS A 30 14.69 18.79 -38.96
C LYS A 30 16.07 18.28 -39.41
N MET A 31 16.13 17.61 -40.55
CA MET A 31 17.35 17.08 -41.12
C MET A 31 17.24 17.01 -42.65
N GLY A 32 18.11 17.77 -43.37
CA GLY A 32 18.33 17.58 -44.80
C GLY A 32 17.09 17.68 -45.68
N GLY A 33 16.21 18.69 -45.47
CA GLY A 33 14.95 18.81 -46.23
C GLY A 33 13.82 17.89 -45.77
N MET A 34 14.02 17.17 -44.66
CA MET A 34 12.98 16.34 -44.04
C MET A 34 12.66 16.81 -42.64
N THR A 35 11.39 16.70 -42.27
CA THR A 35 10.94 16.87 -40.89
C THR A 35 10.45 15.54 -40.35
N PHE A 36 11.05 15.11 -39.24
CA PHE A 36 10.68 13.90 -38.50
C PHE A 36 9.88 14.28 -37.28
N VAL A 37 8.73 13.64 -37.09
CA VAL A 37 7.87 13.86 -35.92
C VAL A 37 7.62 12.52 -35.25
N ASP A 38 7.95 12.43 -33.96
CA ASP A 38 7.56 11.28 -33.14
C ASP A 38 6.15 11.54 -32.62
N LEU A 39 5.16 10.82 -33.13
CA LEU A 39 3.76 10.90 -32.74
C LEU A 39 3.49 9.83 -31.68
N ARG A 40 2.94 10.22 -30.55
CA ARG A 40 2.64 9.35 -29.41
C ARG A 40 1.15 9.29 -29.15
N ASP A 41 0.65 8.08 -28.90
CA ASP A 41 -0.66 7.86 -28.28
C ASP A 41 -0.53 6.96 -27.04
N ARG A 42 -1.65 6.40 -26.55
CA ARG A 42 -1.64 5.45 -25.42
C ARG A 42 -0.82 4.18 -25.72
N TYR A 43 -0.80 3.74 -26.97
CA TYR A 43 -0.31 2.42 -27.36
C TYR A 43 1.17 2.42 -27.75
N GLY A 44 1.71 3.60 -28.11
CA GLY A 44 3.12 3.68 -28.48
C GLY A 44 3.49 4.98 -29.17
N ILE A 45 4.60 4.92 -29.91
CA ILE A 45 5.18 6.05 -30.62
C ILE A 45 5.47 5.60 -32.04
N THR A 46 5.08 6.37 -33.05
CA THR A 46 5.42 6.14 -34.46
C THR A 46 6.09 7.36 -35.06
N GLN A 47 7.15 7.17 -35.81
CA GLN A 47 7.81 8.25 -36.54
C GLN A 47 7.03 8.58 -37.80
N LEU A 48 6.76 9.88 -37.98
CA LEU A 48 6.23 10.46 -39.20
C LEU A 48 7.35 11.17 -39.96
N VAL A 49 7.34 11.13 -41.28
CA VAL A 49 8.30 11.78 -42.16
C VAL A 49 7.57 12.71 -43.11
N PHE A 50 7.98 13.95 -43.11
CA PHE A 50 7.53 15.00 -44.01
C PHE A 50 8.72 15.39 -44.93
N ASP A 51 8.58 15.18 -46.21
CA ASP A 51 9.63 15.36 -47.22
C ASP A 51 9.37 16.61 -48.04
N GLU A 52 10.23 17.64 -47.88
CA GLU A 52 10.12 18.92 -48.56
C GLU A 52 10.17 18.76 -50.10
N SER A 53 10.89 17.75 -50.61
CA SER A 53 10.98 17.48 -52.04
C SER A 53 9.69 16.95 -52.63
N LYS A 54 8.80 16.34 -51.81
CA LYS A 54 7.50 15.82 -52.23
C LYS A 54 6.39 16.85 -52.01
N ASP A 55 6.36 17.50 -50.88
CA ASP A 55 5.38 18.53 -50.50
C ASP A 55 6.00 19.55 -49.54
N ALA A 56 6.50 20.64 -50.10
CA ALA A 56 7.14 21.72 -49.33
C ALA A 56 6.16 22.43 -48.37
N ALA A 57 4.88 22.56 -48.75
CA ALA A 57 3.87 23.21 -47.90
C ALA A 57 3.51 22.35 -46.70
N LEU A 58 3.36 21.04 -46.88
CA LEU A 58 3.12 20.08 -45.81
C LEU A 58 4.31 19.98 -44.85
N CYS A 59 5.54 20.00 -45.38
CA CYS A 59 6.77 20.00 -44.60
C CYS A 59 6.90 21.32 -43.78
N GLU A 60 6.57 22.48 -44.37
CA GLU A 60 6.54 23.74 -43.65
C GLU A 60 5.50 23.75 -42.52
N GLN A 61 4.33 23.16 -42.73
CA GLN A 61 3.31 22.99 -41.70
C GLN A 61 3.84 22.09 -40.56
N ALA A 62 4.49 20.98 -40.86
CA ALA A 62 5.08 20.11 -39.89
C ALA A 62 6.21 20.77 -39.08
N ASN A 63 6.94 21.69 -39.71
CA ASN A 63 7.99 22.48 -39.06
C ASN A 63 7.50 23.42 -37.95
N LYS A 64 6.21 23.77 -37.94
CA LYS A 64 5.56 24.61 -36.93
C LYS A 64 5.02 23.84 -35.75
N LEU A 65 5.01 22.50 -35.81
CA LEU A 65 4.48 21.68 -34.76
C LEU A 65 5.26 21.82 -33.45
N GLY A 66 4.55 22.18 -32.40
CA GLY A 66 5.07 22.25 -31.05
C GLY A 66 4.93 20.91 -30.30
N ARG A 67 5.67 20.77 -29.19
CA ARG A 67 5.50 19.61 -28.30
C ARG A 67 4.08 19.53 -27.75
N GLU A 68 3.57 18.30 -27.64
CA GLU A 68 2.24 17.99 -27.12
C GLU A 68 1.07 18.57 -27.94
N TRP A 69 1.33 19.11 -29.15
CA TRP A 69 0.25 19.40 -30.05
C TRP A 69 -0.47 18.10 -30.43
N CYS A 70 -1.80 18.12 -30.43
CA CYS A 70 -2.62 17.01 -30.85
C CYS A 70 -2.85 17.11 -32.36
N ILE A 71 -2.39 16.09 -33.09
CA ILE A 71 -2.45 16.07 -34.55
C ILE A 71 -3.06 14.78 -35.08
N GLN A 72 -3.55 14.86 -36.31
CA GLN A 72 -3.95 13.72 -37.13
C GLN A 72 -3.10 13.73 -38.41
N VAL A 73 -2.55 12.57 -38.78
CA VAL A 73 -1.73 12.42 -39.98
C VAL A 73 -2.21 11.22 -40.78
N THR A 74 -2.43 11.41 -42.08
CA THR A 74 -2.64 10.32 -43.02
C THR A 74 -1.39 10.16 -43.90
N GLY A 75 -0.96 8.93 -44.13
CA GLY A 75 0.22 8.63 -44.93
C GLY A 75 0.43 7.14 -45.14
N ILE A 76 1.50 6.81 -45.84
CA ILE A 76 1.86 5.44 -46.24
C ILE A 76 2.86 4.88 -45.23
N VAL A 77 2.62 3.67 -44.74
CA VAL A 77 3.59 2.92 -43.93
C VAL A 77 4.76 2.51 -44.82
N SER A 78 5.96 2.89 -44.42
CA SER A 78 7.21 2.57 -45.13
C SER A 78 8.22 1.91 -44.18
N GLU A 79 9.09 1.08 -44.74
CA GLU A 79 10.22 0.56 -43.99
C GLU A 79 11.22 1.69 -43.71
N ARG A 80 11.67 1.77 -42.48
CA ARG A 80 12.59 2.79 -42.01
C ARG A 80 14.02 2.47 -42.45
N GLN A 81 14.71 3.46 -43.03
CA GLN A 81 16.10 3.29 -43.46
C GLN A 81 17.04 3.06 -42.27
N ALA A 82 16.85 3.84 -41.20
CA ALA A 82 17.62 3.72 -39.94
C ALA A 82 16.70 3.14 -38.86
N LYS A 83 16.69 1.82 -38.71
CA LYS A 83 15.88 1.11 -37.71
C LYS A 83 16.23 1.51 -36.29
N ASN A 84 15.21 1.63 -35.44
CA ASN A 84 15.36 1.97 -34.02
C ASN A 84 14.88 0.83 -33.10
N PRO A 85 15.77 -0.03 -32.60
CA PRO A 85 15.39 -1.18 -31.77
C PRO A 85 14.81 -0.80 -30.39
N LYS A 86 14.85 0.48 -30.02
CA LYS A 86 14.27 0.98 -28.77
C LYS A 86 12.77 1.29 -28.87
N MET A 87 12.20 1.22 -30.05
CA MET A 87 10.78 1.44 -30.31
C MET A 87 10.16 0.19 -30.93
N GLU A 88 8.99 -0.21 -30.49
CA GLU A 88 8.28 -1.36 -31.05
C GLU A 88 7.92 -1.16 -32.54
N THR A 89 7.68 0.09 -32.94
CA THR A 89 7.42 0.51 -34.34
C THR A 89 8.70 0.98 -35.03
N GLY A 90 9.88 0.69 -34.46
CA GLY A 90 11.16 1.24 -34.93
C GLY A 90 11.64 0.74 -36.28
N ASP A 91 10.99 -0.27 -36.87
CA ASP A 91 11.28 -0.78 -38.20
C ASP A 91 10.51 -0.02 -39.31
N ILE A 92 9.50 0.76 -38.92
CA ILE A 92 8.62 1.49 -39.86
C ILE A 92 8.59 2.99 -39.57
N GLU A 93 8.18 3.74 -40.55
CA GLU A 93 7.83 5.16 -40.47
C GLU A 93 6.63 5.45 -41.38
N ILE A 94 5.95 6.56 -41.14
CA ILE A 94 4.84 7.00 -41.97
C ILE A 94 5.31 8.13 -42.89
N LEU A 95 5.27 7.91 -44.18
CA LEU A 95 5.43 8.96 -45.18
C LEU A 95 4.13 9.77 -45.22
N ALA A 96 4.16 10.95 -44.62
CA ALA A 96 2.97 11.78 -44.41
C ALA A 96 2.49 12.38 -45.75
N GLU A 97 1.19 12.28 -45.98
CA GLU A 97 0.49 12.87 -47.15
C GLU A 97 -0.49 13.97 -46.73
N GLN A 98 -1.01 13.90 -45.51
CA GLN A 98 -1.91 14.91 -44.95
C GLN A 98 -1.62 15.13 -43.48
N LEU A 99 -1.71 16.40 -43.03
CA LEU A 99 -1.56 16.82 -41.65
C LEU A 99 -2.73 17.71 -41.26
N ASN A 100 -3.39 17.37 -40.18
CA ASN A 100 -4.43 18.18 -39.56
C ASN A 100 -4.07 18.44 -38.10
N VAL A 101 -3.95 19.71 -37.70
CA VAL A 101 -3.77 20.10 -36.31
C VAL A 101 -5.14 20.12 -35.63
N LEU A 102 -5.36 19.19 -34.71
CA LEU A 102 -6.60 19.06 -33.96
C LEU A 102 -6.66 20.05 -32.79
N SER A 103 -5.52 20.26 -32.13
CA SER A 103 -5.40 21.21 -31.03
C SER A 103 -3.93 21.57 -30.80
N GLU A 104 -3.66 22.85 -30.68
CA GLU A 104 -2.35 23.35 -30.27
C GLU A 104 -2.14 23.21 -28.77
N SER A 105 -0.89 23.17 -28.32
CA SER A 105 -0.51 23.09 -26.92
C SER A 105 0.48 24.22 -26.59
N GLN A 106 0.35 24.74 -25.38
CA GLN A 106 1.43 25.51 -24.77
C GLN A 106 2.61 24.59 -24.44
N THR A 107 3.79 25.16 -24.22
CA THR A 107 4.93 24.36 -23.76
C THR A 107 4.62 23.72 -22.40
N PRO A 108 4.68 22.38 -22.29
CA PRO A 108 4.43 21.71 -21.02
C PRO A 108 5.38 22.19 -19.92
N PRO A 109 4.92 22.23 -18.66
CA PRO A 109 5.73 22.68 -17.53
C PRO A 109 6.85 21.71 -17.14
N PHE A 110 6.86 20.52 -17.70
CA PHE A 110 7.91 19.50 -17.57
C PHE A 110 7.92 18.58 -18.80
N THR A 111 9.01 17.83 -18.96
CA THR A 111 9.17 16.87 -20.07
C THR A 111 8.29 15.65 -19.85
N ILE A 112 7.41 15.34 -20.82
CA ILE A 112 6.48 14.19 -20.76
C ILE A 112 7.20 12.94 -21.30
N GLU A 113 8.19 12.48 -20.57
CA GLU A 113 8.97 11.27 -20.80
C GLU A 113 9.19 10.54 -19.48
N ASP A 114 9.55 9.25 -19.52
CA ASP A 114 9.74 8.46 -18.28
C ASP A 114 10.86 9.04 -17.41
N ASN A 115 11.91 9.56 -18.02
CA ASN A 115 12.93 10.38 -17.33
C ASN A 115 12.56 11.88 -17.45
N THR A 116 11.70 12.33 -16.54
CA THR A 116 11.21 13.71 -16.51
C THR A 116 12.07 14.62 -15.63
N ASP A 117 12.08 15.91 -15.93
CA ASP A 117 12.63 17.01 -15.12
C ASP A 117 11.61 17.61 -14.13
N GLY A 118 10.36 17.10 -14.14
CA GLY A 118 9.29 17.54 -13.25
C GLY A 118 9.39 16.98 -11.84
N GLY A 119 9.47 17.84 -10.83
CA GLY A 119 9.32 17.46 -9.42
C GLY A 119 7.89 17.03 -9.08
N ASP A 120 7.71 16.40 -7.91
CA ASP A 120 6.41 15.83 -7.49
C ASP A 120 5.28 16.88 -7.49
N ASP A 121 5.52 18.06 -6.95
CA ASP A 121 4.49 19.10 -6.83
C ASP A 121 3.95 19.56 -8.20
N ILE A 122 4.85 19.78 -9.17
CA ILE A 122 4.43 20.20 -10.51
C ILE A 122 3.73 19.08 -11.27
N ARG A 123 4.19 17.83 -11.09
CA ARG A 123 3.55 16.65 -11.68
C ARG A 123 2.17 16.40 -11.09
N MET A 124 1.96 16.64 -9.80
CA MET A 124 0.65 16.55 -9.16
C MET A 124 -0.29 17.67 -9.62
N LYS A 125 0.21 18.91 -9.77
CA LYS A 125 -0.58 20.03 -10.27
C LYS A 125 -1.04 19.83 -11.72
N TYR A 126 -0.18 19.27 -12.56
CA TYR A 126 -0.47 18.95 -13.96
C TYR A 126 -0.61 17.43 -14.17
N ARG A 127 -1.32 16.77 -13.27
CA ARG A 127 -1.43 15.29 -13.25
C ARG A 127 -1.93 14.71 -14.57
N TYR A 128 -2.80 15.39 -15.29
CA TYR A 128 -3.27 14.98 -16.61
C TYR A 128 -2.15 14.96 -17.68
N LEU A 129 -1.05 15.69 -17.50
CA LEU A 129 0.16 15.58 -18.33
C LEU A 129 1.07 14.44 -17.85
N ASP A 130 1.24 14.30 -16.53
CA ASP A 130 2.02 13.23 -15.92
C ASP A 130 1.46 11.84 -16.29
N LEU A 131 0.14 11.70 -16.38
CA LEU A 131 -0.56 10.49 -16.83
C LEU A 131 -0.26 10.11 -18.29
N ARG A 132 0.28 11.00 -19.11
CA ARG A 132 0.75 10.68 -20.47
C ARG A 132 2.07 9.92 -20.48
N ARG A 133 2.83 9.95 -19.38
CA ARG A 133 4.10 9.21 -19.25
C ARG A 133 3.82 7.71 -19.16
N SER A 134 4.62 6.91 -19.87
CA SER A 134 4.38 5.47 -19.97
C SER A 134 4.56 4.75 -18.62
N CYS A 135 5.52 5.17 -17.80
CA CYS A 135 5.73 4.59 -16.46
C CYS A 135 4.51 4.77 -15.54
N VAL A 136 3.84 5.93 -15.56
CA VAL A 136 2.64 6.19 -14.73
C VAL A 136 1.43 5.44 -15.31
N ARG A 137 1.24 5.52 -16.63
CA ARG A 137 0.12 4.86 -17.30
C ARG A 137 0.14 3.34 -17.09
N LYS A 138 1.30 2.70 -17.21
CA LYS A 138 1.44 1.24 -17.00
C LYS A 138 0.96 0.78 -15.64
N ASN A 139 1.13 1.62 -14.60
CA ASN A 139 0.63 1.31 -13.25
C ASN A 139 -0.91 1.27 -13.22
N LEU A 140 -1.58 2.19 -13.93
CA LEU A 140 -3.04 2.20 -14.02
C LEU A 140 -3.56 1.06 -14.91
N GLU A 141 -2.83 0.71 -15.98
CA GLU A 141 -3.15 -0.46 -16.82
C GLU A 141 -3.00 -1.76 -16.02
N LEU A 142 -1.96 -1.87 -15.18
CA LEU A 142 -1.80 -2.97 -14.24
C LEU A 142 -2.96 -3.05 -13.24
N ARG A 143 -3.33 -1.91 -12.64
CA ARG A 143 -4.50 -1.81 -11.74
C ARG A 143 -5.77 -2.31 -12.42
N HIS A 144 -6.03 -1.87 -13.65
CA HIS A 144 -7.17 -2.33 -14.45
C HIS A 144 -7.12 -3.85 -14.66
N LYS A 145 -5.98 -4.38 -15.12
CA LYS A 145 -5.81 -5.82 -15.36
C LYS A 145 -6.05 -6.64 -14.08
N MET A 146 -5.48 -6.20 -12.96
CA MET A 146 -5.70 -6.85 -11.66
C MET A 146 -7.18 -6.85 -11.27
N THR A 147 -7.87 -5.72 -11.42
CA THR A 147 -9.29 -5.61 -11.08
C THR A 147 -10.15 -6.58 -11.90
N ILE A 148 -9.87 -6.73 -13.19
CA ILE A 148 -10.59 -7.69 -14.06
C ILE A 148 -10.31 -9.14 -13.64
N LEU A 149 -9.05 -9.48 -13.35
CA LEU A 149 -8.68 -10.82 -12.88
C LEU A 149 -9.38 -11.17 -11.56
N ILE A 150 -9.45 -10.22 -10.62
CA ILE A 150 -10.11 -10.38 -9.33
C ILE A 150 -11.61 -10.64 -9.53
N ARG A 151 -12.29 -9.82 -10.35
CA ARG A 151 -13.71 -10.01 -10.64
C ARG A 151 -13.99 -11.38 -11.24
N ASN A 152 -13.23 -11.78 -12.25
CA ASN A 152 -13.40 -13.08 -12.89
C ASN A 152 -13.13 -14.24 -11.89
N PHE A 153 -12.13 -14.12 -11.04
CA PHE A 153 -11.82 -15.14 -10.04
C PHE A 153 -12.97 -15.31 -9.03
N LEU A 154 -13.46 -14.20 -8.50
CA LEU A 154 -14.54 -14.21 -7.49
C LEU A 154 -15.89 -14.64 -8.10
N ASP A 155 -16.22 -14.18 -9.31
CA ASP A 155 -17.42 -14.60 -10.05
C ASP A 155 -17.43 -16.12 -10.28
N ASN A 156 -16.29 -16.71 -10.67
CA ASN A 156 -16.16 -18.16 -10.83
C ASN A 156 -16.37 -18.95 -9.51
N LEU A 157 -16.26 -18.31 -8.37
CA LEU A 157 -16.55 -18.86 -7.04
C LEU A 157 -17.94 -18.48 -6.52
N ASN A 158 -18.82 -17.98 -7.40
CA ASN A 158 -20.18 -17.52 -7.09
C ASN A 158 -20.26 -16.36 -6.08
N PHE A 159 -19.26 -15.49 -6.03
CA PHE A 159 -19.40 -14.23 -5.33
C PHE A 159 -20.21 -13.25 -6.18
N ILE A 160 -21.11 -12.51 -5.55
CA ILE A 160 -21.92 -11.48 -6.17
C ILE A 160 -21.32 -10.11 -5.85
N GLU A 161 -21.03 -9.31 -6.91
CA GLU A 161 -20.62 -7.91 -6.72
C GLU A 161 -21.84 -7.06 -6.37
N VAL A 162 -21.87 -6.48 -5.16
CA VAL A 162 -22.96 -5.63 -4.69
C VAL A 162 -22.41 -4.28 -4.24
N GLU A 163 -22.89 -3.19 -4.85
CA GLU A 163 -22.54 -1.85 -4.42
C GLU A 163 -23.29 -1.48 -3.14
N THR A 164 -22.55 -0.90 -2.19
CA THR A 164 -23.11 -0.34 -0.96
C THR A 164 -23.12 1.18 -1.02
N PRO A 165 -24.01 1.88 -0.30
CA PRO A 165 -24.07 3.34 -0.32
C PRO A 165 -22.79 3.97 0.25
N ILE A 166 -22.42 5.12 -0.32
CA ILE A 166 -21.32 5.98 0.15
C ILE A 166 -21.82 7.00 1.18
N LEU A 167 -23.06 7.45 1.08
CA LEU A 167 -23.69 8.33 2.07
C LEU A 167 -24.35 7.47 3.16
N ILE A 168 -23.67 7.27 4.28
CA ILE A 168 -24.14 6.42 5.40
C ILE A 168 -24.20 7.22 6.71
N GLY A 169 -24.62 6.58 7.78
CA GLY A 169 -24.44 7.11 9.15
C GLY A 169 -23.01 6.91 9.64
N SER A 170 -22.55 7.74 10.56
CA SER A 170 -21.24 7.55 11.21
C SER A 170 -21.16 6.18 11.89
N THR A 171 -20.11 5.43 11.57
CA THR A 171 -19.79 4.13 12.16
C THR A 171 -18.34 4.15 12.61
N PRO A 172 -18.04 4.24 13.91
CA PRO A 172 -16.67 4.32 14.39
C PRO A 172 -15.95 2.98 14.17
N GLU A 173 -15.03 2.95 13.21
CA GLU A 173 -14.17 1.80 12.87
C GLU A 173 -12.68 2.06 13.15
N GLY A 174 -12.38 3.02 14.03
CA GLY A 174 -11.01 3.34 14.46
C GLY A 174 -10.43 4.63 13.87
N ALA A 175 -10.82 5.03 12.65
CA ALA A 175 -10.44 6.33 12.07
C ALA A 175 -11.51 7.40 12.32
N ARG A 176 -11.20 8.67 12.00
CA ARG A 176 -12.20 9.74 11.94
C ARG A 176 -12.95 9.67 10.62
N ASP A 177 -14.24 10.03 10.66
CA ASP A 177 -15.10 10.06 9.48
C ASP A 177 -14.96 11.39 8.73
N PHE A 178 -14.99 11.33 7.40
CA PHE A 178 -15.37 12.48 6.59
C PHE A 178 -16.89 12.63 6.62
N VAL A 179 -17.38 13.83 6.89
CA VAL A 179 -18.81 14.11 7.02
C VAL A 179 -19.34 15.00 5.91
N VAL A 180 -20.57 14.76 5.48
CA VAL A 180 -21.28 15.50 4.43
C VAL A 180 -22.59 16.03 4.99
N PRO A 181 -22.83 17.35 5.01
CA PRO A 181 -24.06 17.92 5.54
C PRO A 181 -25.27 17.59 4.65
N SER A 182 -26.44 17.37 5.28
CA SER A 182 -27.70 17.11 4.58
C SER A 182 -28.55 18.38 4.48
N ARG A 183 -28.77 18.89 3.25
CA ARG A 183 -29.66 20.02 3.02
C ARG A 183 -31.12 19.69 3.36
N MET A 184 -31.54 18.44 3.12
CA MET A 184 -32.92 18.00 3.37
C MET A 184 -33.22 17.79 4.86
N ASN A 185 -32.19 17.60 5.67
CA ASN A 185 -32.30 17.37 7.12
C ASN A 185 -31.34 18.30 7.83
N PRO A 186 -31.73 19.58 8.08
CA PRO A 186 -30.83 20.56 8.68
C PRO A 186 -30.26 20.09 10.03
N GLY A 187 -28.95 20.32 10.23
CA GLY A 187 -28.23 19.88 11.42
C GLY A 187 -27.85 18.39 11.44
N GLN A 188 -28.18 17.63 10.39
CA GLN A 188 -27.79 16.22 10.25
C GLN A 188 -26.73 16.05 9.14
N PHE A 189 -25.88 15.03 9.33
CA PHE A 189 -24.76 14.75 8.45
C PHE A 189 -24.76 13.28 8.03
N TYR A 190 -24.41 13.04 6.79
CA TYR A 190 -23.92 11.73 6.35
C TYR A 190 -22.44 11.62 6.70
N ALA A 191 -21.97 10.40 6.86
CA ALA A 191 -20.54 10.07 6.87
C ALA A 191 -20.16 9.31 5.61
N LEU A 192 -18.90 9.44 5.19
CA LEU A 192 -18.34 8.59 4.14
C LEU A 192 -17.81 7.31 4.80
N PRO A 193 -18.01 6.11 4.19
CA PRO A 193 -17.69 4.83 4.81
C PRO A 193 -16.17 4.63 4.96
N GLN A 194 -15.73 4.24 6.14
CA GLN A 194 -14.35 3.78 6.37
C GLN A 194 -14.11 2.42 5.72
N SER A 195 -15.14 1.59 5.68
CA SER A 195 -15.28 0.33 4.95
C SER A 195 -16.77 -0.03 4.84
N PRO A 196 -17.17 -0.98 3.98
CA PRO A 196 -18.56 -1.46 3.95
C PRO A 196 -18.88 -2.50 5.04
N GLN A 197 -18.16 -2.52 6.17
CA GLN A 197 -18.19 -3.58 7.18
C GLN A 197 -19.60 -3.92 7.67
N THR A 198 -20.38 -2.94 8.10
CA THR A 198 -21.73 -3.19 8.64
C THR A 198 -22.71 -3.61 7.55
N LEU A 199 -22.56 -3.07 6.35
CA LEU A 199 -23.45 -3.34 5.22
C LEU A 199 -23.23 -4.73 4.64
N LYS A 200 -21.98 -5.19 4.53
CA LYS A 200 -21.69 -6.56 4.07
C LYS A 200 -22.19 -7.62 5.05
N GLN A 201 -22.14 -7.34 6.36
CA GLN A 201 -22.77 -8.23 7.36
C GLN A 201 -24.29 -8.30 7.19
N LEU A 202 -24.96 -7.17 6.87
CA LEU A 202 -26.38 -7.17 6.53
C LEU A 202 -26.69 -7.98 5.27
N LEU A 203 -25.81 -7.98 4.26
CA LEU A 203 -25.95 -8.84 3.07
C LEU A 203 -25.87 -10.32 3.43
N MET A 204 -25.03 -10.70 4.41
CA MET A 204 -25.00 -12.08 4.92
C MET A 204 -26.33 -12.45 5.60
N VAL A 205 -26.86 -11.58 6.47
CA VAL A 205 -28.19 -11.76 7.07
C VAL A 205 -29.28 -11.84 6.00
N SER A 206 -29.11 -11.13 4.88
CA SER A 206 -30.03 -11.13 3.73
C SER A 206 -29.91 -12.37 2.83
N GLY A 207 -29.00 -13.29 3.12
CA GLY A 207 -28.85 -14.56 2.39
C GLY A 207 -28.05 -14.47 1.09
N PHE A 208 -27.17 -13.49 0.95
CA PHE A 208 -26.31 -13.36 -0.25
C PHE A 208 -25.16 -14.38 -0.30
N ASP A 209 -24.91 -15.13 0.75
CA ASP A 209 -23.87 -16.16 0.87
C ASP A 209 -22.44 -15.69 0.61
N ARG A 210 -22.16 -15.14 -0.56
CA ARG A 210 -20.83 -14.67 -0.99
C ARG A 210 -20.96 -13.31 -1.67
N TYR A 211 -20.38 -12.31 -1.03
CA TYR A 211 -20.38 -10.92 -1.48
C TYR A 211 -18.97 -10.46 -1.77
N PHE A 212 -18.79 -9.62 -2.79
CA PHE A 212 -17.62 -8.77 -2.92
C PHE A 212 -17.98 -7.39 -3.48
N GLN A 213 -17.06 -6.45 -3.34
CA GLN A 213 -17.15 -5.11 -3.92
C GLN A 213 -15.74 -4.54 -4.12
N ILE A 214 -15.52 -3.85 -5.24
CA ILE A 214 -14.37 -2.96 -5.40
C ILE A 214 -14.75 -1.61 -4.78
N ALA A 215 -14.61 -1.51 -3.46
CA ALA A 215 -15.18 -0.47 -2.62
C ALA A 215 -14.27 0.76 -2.49
N LYS A 216 -14.84 1.96 -2.61
CA LYS A 216 -14.18 3.19 -2.14
C LYS A 216 -14.35 3.32 -0.64
N CYS A 217 -13.24 3.56 0.04
CA CYS A 217 -13.16 3.75 1.49
C CYS A 217 -12.52 5.11 1.80
N PHE A 218 -12.91 5.70 2.92
CA PHE A 218 -12.52 7.05 3.31
C PHE A 218 -12.09 7.05 4.78
N ARG A 219 -10.89 7.56 5.08
CA ARG A 219 -10.38 7.67 6.45
C ARG A 219 -9.65 8.99 6.64
N ASP A 220 -10.08 9.77 7.62
CA ASP A 220 -9.41 11.01 8.01
C ASP A 220 -8.30 10.69 9.03
N GLU A 221 -7.16 10.28 8.49
CA GLU A 221 -5.96 9.88 9.23
C GLU A 221 -4.73 10.63 8.72
N ASP A 222 -3.65 10.57 9.51
CA ASP A 222 -2.35 11.10 9.08
C ASP A 222 -1.85 10.38 7.82
N LEU A 223 -1.46 11.18 6.82
CA LEU A 223 -1.04 10.66 5.53
C LEU A 223 0.42 10.19 5.56
N ARG A 224 0.65 9.09 4.85
CA ARG A 224 1.97 8.48 4.64
C ARG A 224 2.11 8.04 3.18
N ALA A 225 3.29 7.55 2.81
CA ALA A 225 3.52 7.03 1.45
C ALA A 225 2.58 5.88 1.05
N ASP A 226 2.09 5.12 2.03
CA ASP A 226 1.19 3.98 1.89
C ASP A 226 -0.25 4.25 2.35
N ARG A 227 -0.62 5.54 2.61
CA ARG A 227 -1.96 5.95 3.05
C ARG A 227 -2.46 7.14 2.25
N GLN A 228 -3.75 7.07 1.88
CA GLN A 228 -4.51 8.14 1.24
C GLN A 228 -5.83 8.31 1.98
N PRO A 229 -6.41 9.52 2.05
CA PRO A 229 -7.69 9.77 2.73
C PRO A 229 -8.86 9.07 2.04
N GLU A 230 -8.72 8.78 0.76
CA GLU A 230 -9.59 7.92 -0.02
C GLU A 230 -8.78 6.83 -0.73
N PHE A 231 -9.19 5.59 -0.61
CA PHE A 231 -8.51 4.43 -1.17
C PHE A 231 -9.50 3.36 -1.63
N THR A 232 -9.02 2.30 -2.23
CA THR A 232 -9.88 1.25 -2.77
C THR A 232 -9.58 -0.08 -2.09
N GLN A 233 -10.62 -0.78 -1.67
CA GLN A 233 -10.54 -2.15 -1.17
C GLN A 233 -11.21 -3.14 -2.13
N ILE A 234 -10.67 -4.35 -2.19
CA ILE A 234 -11.38 -5.53 -2.63
C ILE A 234 -11.99 -6.11 -1.37
N ASP A 235 -13.25 -5.77 -1.13
CA ASP A 235 -13.96 -6.15 0.09
C ASP A 235 -14.82 -7.38 -0.17
N CYS A 236 -14.74 -8.38 0.72
CA CYS A 236 -15.42 -9.65 0.56
C CYS A 236 -16.02 -10.11 1.89
N GLU A 237 -17.13 -10.86 1.81
CA GLU A 237 -17.76 -11.51 2.97
C GLU A 237 -18.43 -12.81 2.53
N MET A 238 -18.43 -13.83 3.41
CA MET A 238 -18.97 -15.16 3.15
C MET A 238 -19.76 -15.66 4.35
N SER A 239 -20.95 -16.24 4.10
CA SER A 239 -21.74 -16.95 5.10
C SER A 239 -21.30 -18.40 5.21
N PHE A 240 -21.55 -19.01 6.38
CA PHE A 240 -21.27 -20.43 6.67
C PHE A 240 -19.82 -20.82 6.40
N ALA A 241 -18.88 -19.91 6.67
CA ALA A 241 -17.46 -20.09 6.45
C ALA A 241 -16.69 -20.08 7.78
N ASP A 242 -15.67 -20.89 7.87
CA ASP A 242 -14.67 -20.83 8.92
C ASP A 242 -13.41 -20.07 8.47
N GLN A 243 -12.42 -19.97 9.37
CA GLN A 243 -11.17 -19.28 9.06
C GLN A 243 -10.43 -19.90 7.87
N GLU A 244 -10.39 -21.24 7.81
CA GLU A 244 -9.67 -21.95 6.77
C GLU A 244 -10.30 -21.76 5.39
N ASP A 245 -11.64 -21.70 5.31
CA ASP A 245 -12.34 -21.41 4.07
C ASP A 245 -11.92 -20.05 3.50
N VAL A 246 -11.88 -19.02 4.35
CA VAL A 246 -11.46 -17.68 3.94
C VAL A 246 -9.99 -17.67 3.53
N LEU A 247 -9.10 -18.20 4.38
CA LEU A 247 -7.66 -18.20 4.10
C LEU A 247 -7.34 -18.92 2.78
N ASN A 248 -7.97 -20.09 2.54
CA ASN A 248 -7.72 -20.85 1.31
C ASN A 248 -8.19 -20.10 0.06
N ILE A 249 -9.40 -19.54 0.05
CA ILE A 249 -9.93 -18.78 -1.11
C ILE A 249 -9.05 -17.58 -1.44
N PHE A 250 -8.67 -16.79 -0.43
CA PHE A 250 -7.90 -15.57 -0.67
C PHE A 250 -6.41 -15.83 -0.87
N GLU A 251 -5.87 -16.95 -0.35
CA GLU A 251 -4.55 -17.44 -0.75
C GLU A 251 -4.54 -17.82 -2.23
N ASP A 252 -5.54 -18.53 -2.71
CA ASP A 252 -5.66 -18.91 -4.13
C ASP A 252 -5.85 -17.70 -5.02
N LEU A 253 -6.63 -16.70 -4.61
CA LEU A 253 -6.73 -15.42 -5.31
C LEU A 253 -5.36 -14.73 -5.41
N ALA A 254 -4.64 -14.63 -4.31
CA ALA A 254 -3.31 -14.02 -4.31
C ALA A 254 -2.35 -14.80 -5.23
N ARG A 255 -2.29 -16.12 -5.12
CA ARG A 255 -1.47 -16.99 -5.98
C ARG A 255 -1.80 -16.81 -7.46
N HIS A 256 -3.10 -16.74 -7.79
CA HIS A 256 -3.57 -16.47 -9.16
C HIS A 256 -3.04 -15.12 -9.67
N LEU A 257 -3.15 -14.05 -8.88
CA LEU A 257 -2.68 -12.73 -9.26
C LEU A 257 -1.15 -12.69 -9.45
N PHE A 258 -0.37 -13.29 -8.54
CA PHE A 258 1.08 -13.35 -8.69
C PHE A 258 1.49 -14.12 -9.96
N LYS A 259 0.82 -15.22 -10.26
CA LYS A 259 1.07 -16.00 -11.47
C LYS A 259 0.75 -15.20 -12.75
N GLU A 260 -0.46 -14.63 -12.85
CA GLU A 260 -0.93 -13.93 -14.06
C GLU A 260 -0.25 -12.58 -14.31
N ILE A 261 0.20 -11.92 -13.27
CA ILE A 261 0.81 -10.58 -13.35
C ILE A 261 2.35 -10.64 -13.37
N ARG A 262 2.93 -11.46 -12.51
CA ARG A 262 4.39 -11.51 -12.31
C ARG A 262 5.04 -12.77 -12.84
N GLY A 263 4.26 -13.78 -13.25
CA GLY A 263 4.76 -15.10 -13.61
C GLY A 263 5.40 -15.85 -12.42
N VAL A 264 5.04 -15.49 -11.20
CA VAL A 264 5.59 -16.07 -9.97
C VAL A 264 4.60 -17.04 -9.36
N GLU A 265 5.01 -18.27 -9.16
CA GLU A 265 4.22 -19.28 -8.43
C GLU A 265 4.57 -19.20 -6.94
N LEU A 266 3.63 -18.72 -6.14
CA LEU A 266 3.78 -18.72 -4.68
C LEU A 266 3.57 -20.13 -4.14
N PRO A 267 4.38 -20.58 -3.16
CA PRO A 267 4.13 -21.82 -2.44
C PRO A 267 2.86 -21.70 -1.58
N LYS A 268 2.46 -22.79 -0.89
CA LYS A 268 1.50 -22.69 0.19
C LYS A 268 2.06 -21.75 1.27
N LEU A 269 1.23 -20.80 1.72
CA LEU A 269 1.69 -19.75 2.61
C LEU A 269 1.79 -20.25 4.07
N GLU A 270 2.84 -19.79 4.73
CA GLU A 270 3.03 -19.99 6.17
C GLU A 270 1.93 -19.27 6.95
N ARG A 271 1.48 -19.87 8.04
CA ARG A 271 0.60 -19.26 9.04
C ARG A 271 1.40 -19.06 10.31
N MET A 272 1.59 -17.81 10.66
CA MET A 272 2.35 -17.39 11.84
C MET A 272 1.40 -16.69 12.81
N THR A 273 1.45 -17.04 14.10
CA THR A 273 0.65 -16.32 15.09
C THR A 273 1.20 -14.91 15.31
N TRP A 274 0.33 -13.98 15.69
CA TRP A 274 0.74 -12.64 16.05
C TRP A 274 1.85 -12.62 17.12
N HIS A 275 1.72 -13.46 18.14
CA HIS A 275 2.75 -13.60 19.19
C HIS A 275 4.10 -14.05 18.64
N GLU A 276 4.10 -14.98 17.71
CA GLU A 276 5.33 -15.46 17.08
C GLU A 276 5.94 -14.37 16.20
N ALA A 277 5.16 -13.66 15.41
CA ALA A 277 5.60 -12.55 14.57
C ALA A 277 6.23 -11.44 15.43
N MET A 278 5.58 -11.05 16.52
CA MET A 278 6.11 -10.07 17.45
C MET A 278 7.38 -10.55 18.16
N ARG A 279 7.47 -11.82 18.53
CA ARG A 279 8.65 -12.39 19.16
C ARG A 279 9.85 -12.47 18.21
N ARG A 280 9.65 -12.93 16.97
CA ARG A 280 10.72 -13.14 15.98
C ARG A 280 11.12 -11.87 15.23
N PHE A 281 10.19 -10.96 14.99
CA PHE A 281 10.38 -9.83 14.06
C PHE A 281 9.95 -8.48 14.64
N GLY A 282 9.23 -8.45 15.77
CA GLY A 282 8.73 -7.22 16.39
C GLY A 282 7.69 -6.46 15.58
N SER A 283 6.98 -7.17 14.70
CA SER A 283 5.96 -6.62 13.81
C SER A 283 4.92 -7.68 13.47
N ASP A 284 3.68 -7.27 13.37
CA ASP A 284 2.56 -8.04 12.82
C ASP A 284 2.61 -8.20 11.29
N LYS A 285 3.56 -7.57 10.63
CA LYS A 285 3.81 -7.64 9.19
C LYS A 285 5.30 -7.82 8.90
N PRO A 286 5.87 -9.00 9.22
CA PRO A 286 7.29 -9.25 9.06
C PRO A 286 7.69 -9.33 7.58
N ASP A 287 8.87 -8.79 7.27
CA ASP A 287 9.52 -9.01 5.98
C ASP A 287 10.36 -10.29 6.03
N LEU A 288 9.93 -11.33 5.33
CA LEU A 288 10.57 -12.64 5.32
C LEU A 288 11.57 -12.84 4.16
N ARG A 289 11.91 -11.79 3.40
CA ARG A 289 12.89 -11.89 2.31
C ARG A 289 14.30 -12.14 2.80
N PHE A 290 14.56 -11.88 4.08
CA PHE A 290 15.88 -12.08 4.70
C PHE A 290 15.74 -12.53 6.15
N GLY A 291 16.78 -13.10 6.71
CA GLY A 291 16.86 -13.55 8.10
C GLY A 291 16.96 -12.42 9.12
N MET A 292 17.96 -12.45 10.00
CA MET A 292 18.16 -11.53 11.14
C MET A 292 16.95 -11.53 12.11
N GLU A 293 16.45 -12.74 12.43
CA GLU A 293 15.41 -12.90 13.46
C GLU A 293 15.94 -12.45 14.83
N PHE A 294 15.03 -12.01 15.68
CA PHE A 294 15.39 -11.58 17.02
C PHE A 294 15.84 -12.74 17.90
N VAL A 295 16.88 -12.48 18.66
CA VAL A 295 17.28 -13.35 19.76
C VAL A 295 17.06 -12.59 21.05
N GLU A 296 16.27 -13.17 21.97
CA GLU A 296 16.10 -12.64 23.32
C GLU A 296 17.35 -12.92 24.16
N LEU A 297 17.89 -11.91 24.81
CA LEU A 297 19.18 -11.92 25.44
C LEU A 297 19.12 -11.64 26.97
N MET A 298 17.92 -11.72 27.54
CA MET A 298 17.71 -11.47 28.99
C MET A 298 18.55 -12.41 29.85
N ASP A 299 18.57 -13.70 29.54
CA ASP A 299 19.28 -14.75 30.26
C ASP A 299 20.81 -14.65 30.15
N VAL A 300 21.32 -13.98 29.12
CA VAL A 300 22.77 -13.84 28.87
C VAL A 300 23.32 -12.53 29.42
N LEU A 301 22.55 -11.44 29.34
CA LEU A 301 23.06 -10.10 29.57
C LEU A 301 22.54 -9.42 30.85
N LYS A 302 21.30 -9.73 31.29
CA LYS A 302 20.75 -9.11 32.50
C LYS A 302 21.33 -9.76 33.77
N GLY A 303 21.92 -8.95 34.65
CA GLY A 303 22.49 -9.45 35.91
C GLY A 303 23.82 -10.21 35.80
N THR A 304 24.40 -10.32 34.60
CA THR A 304 25.69 -11.00 34.37
C THR A 304 26.89 -10.05 34.28
N GLY A 305 26.62 -8.74 34.36
CA GLY A 305 27.62 -7.67 34.34
C GLY A 305 27.14 -6.41 35.05
N GLU A 306 28.00 -5.39 35.11
CA GLU A 306 27.73 -4.15 35.81
C GLU A 306 27.13 -3.04 34.93
N PHE A 307 26.51 -3.38 33.78
CA PHE A 307 25.91 -2.39 32.90
C PHE A 307 24.46 -2.06 33.34
N PRO A 308 24.22 -0.86 33.94
CA PRO A 308 22.93 -0.55 34.57
C PRO A 308 21.76 -0.61 33.58
N VAL A 309 21.96 -0.15 32.34
CA VAL A 309 20.91 -0.09 31.31
C VAL A 309 20.31 -1.48 31.01
N PHE A 310 21.13 -2.53 31.04
CA PHE A 310 20.64 -3.90 30.84
C PHE A 310 20.06 -4.49 32.12
N ASN A 311 20.61 -4.14 33.26
CA ASN A 311 20.13 -4.66 34.56
C ASN A 311 18.73 -4.13 34.91
N GLU A 312 18.38 -2.91 34.45
CA GLU A 312 17.09 -2.28 34.68
C GLU A 312 16.06 -2.60 33.56
N ALA A 313 16.50 -3.16 32.42
CA ALA A 313 15.63 -3.40 31.28
C ALA A 313 14.58 -4.49 31.54
N GLU A 314 13.38 -4.32 31.02
CA GLU A 314 12.36 -5.37 30.94
C GLU A 314 12.55 -6.28 29.73
N TYR A 315 13.24 -5.80 28.69
CA TYR A 315 13.55 -6.57 27.49
C TYR A 315 14.92 -6.19 26.95
N ILE A 316 15.71 -7.21 26.59
CA ILE A 316 16.98 -7.10 25.86
C ILE A 316 16.88 -8.06 24.67
N GLY A 317 16.99 -7.53 23.48
CA GLY A 317 16.95 -8.31 22.24
C GLY A 317 18.00 -7.85 21.23
N GLY A 318 18.43 -8.77 20.40
CA GLY A 318 19.44 -8.48 19.38
C GLY A 318 19.15 -9.17 18.05
N ILE A 319 19.87 -8.70 17.04
CA ILE A 319 19.94 -9.32 15.70
C ILE A 319 21.38 -9.62 15.34
N VAL A 320 21.60 -10.71 14.63
CA VAL A 320 22.90 -11.04 14.05
C VAL A 320 22.94 -10.52 12.61
N VAL A 321 23.91 -9.68 12.30
CA VAL A 321 24.13 -9.13 10.96
C VAL A 321 25.35 -9.84 10.36
N PRO A 322 25.14 -10.78 9.43
CA PRO A 322 26.22 -11.59 8.88
C PRO A 322 27.27 -10.76 8.12
N GLY A 323 28.56 -11.06 8.33
CA GLY A 323 29.65 -10.47 7.60
C GLY A 323 29.94 -8.99 7.90
N CYS A 324 29.34 -8.41 8.95
CA CYS A 324 29.45 -6.97 9.25
C CYS A 324 30.36 -6.63 10.43
N ALA A 325 31.21 -7.54 10.91
CA ALA A 325 32.17 -7.24 11.98
C ALA A 325 33.13 -6.10 11.63
N GLU A 326 33.45 -5.94 10.34
CA GLU A 326 34.35 -4.89 9.82
C GLU A 326 33.70 -3.49 9.77
N TYR A 327 32.46 -3.31 10.20
CA TYR A 327 31.84 -1.98 10.25
C TYR A 327 32.72 -1.00 11.04
N THR A 328 33.03 0.12 10.40
CA THR A 328 33.82 1.20 11.00
C THR A 328 33.06 1.87 12.15
N ARG A 329 33.79 2.57 13.01
CA ARG A 329 33.18 3.37 14.08
C ARG A 329 32.12 4.33 13.52
N LYS A 330 32.41 5.00 12.40
CA LYS A 330 31.47 5.93 11.74
C LYS A 330 30.16 5.25 11.33
N GLN A 331 30.23 4.03 10.81
CA GLN A 331 29.01 3.29 10.43
C GLN A 331 28.20 2.87 11.68
N LEU A 332 28.85 2.49 12.77
CA LEU A 332 28.19 2.16 14.05
C LEU A 332 27.61 3.39 14.72
N ASP A 333 28.28 4.53 14.67
CA ASP A 333 27.77 5.81 15.15
C ASP A 333 26.52 6.22 14.35
N GLN A 334 26.52 6.06 13.02
CA GLN A 334 25.34 6.31 12.18
C GLN A 334 24.14 5.41 12.53
N LEU A 335 24.37 4.13 12.87
CA LEU A 335 23.31 3.24 13.33
C LEU A 335 22.78 3.67 14.72
N THR A 336 23.66 4.13 15.59
CA THR A 336 23.30 4.65 16.90
C THR A 336 22.44 5.92 16.77
N ASP A 337 22.80 6.83 15.88
CA ASP A 337 22.02 8.03 15.57
C ASP A 337 20.69 7.68 14.95
N PHE A 338 20.65 6.68 14.07
CA PHE A 338 19.42 6.20 13.43
C PHE A 338 18.42 5.69 14.48
N VAL A 339 18.82 4.83 15.41
CA VAL A 339 17.90 4.27 16.42
C VAL A 339 17.45 5.31 17.46
N LYS A 340 18.22 6.39 17.64
CA LYS A 340 17.86 7.50 18.54
C LYS A 340 16.89 8.52 17.93
N ARG A 341 16.65 8.47 16.62
CA ARG A 341 15.67 9.37 15.98
C ARG A 341 14.30 9.26 16.67
N PRO A 342 13.53 10.35 16.77
CA PRO A 342 12.20 10.33 17.42
C PRO A 342 11.27 9.25 16.87
N GLN A 343 11.38 8.96 15.58
CA GLN A 343 10.56 7.94 14.88
C GLN A 343 10.87 6.51 15.33
N VAL A 344 12.09 6.24 15.83
CA VAL A 344 12.50 4.94 16.40
C VAL A 344 12.44 4.99 17.90
N GLY A 345 13.03 6.02 18.51
CA GLY A 345 12.93 6.35 19.93
C GLY A 345 13.70 5.41 20.87
N ALA A 346 14.74 4.70 20.38
CA ALA A 346 15.59 3.92 21.25
C ALA A 346 16.58 4.81 22.01
N LYS A 347 16.91 4.43 23.26
CA LYS A 347 17.83 5.20 24.12
C LYS A 347 19.29 5.11 23.66
N GLY A 348 19.65 4.02 22.96
CA GLY A 348 21.00 3.77 22.46
C GLY A 348 21.09 2.45 21.71
N LEU A 349 22.28 2.13 21.21
CA LEU A 349 22.59 0.88 20.51
C LEU A 349 23.85 0.27 21.12
N VAL A 350 23.77 -0.99 21.49
CA VAL A 350 24.94 -1.79 21.85
C VAL A 350 25.31 -2.69 20.67
N TYR A 351 26.59 -2.83 20.42
CA TYR A 351 27.09 -3.74 19.41
C TYR A 351 28.18 -4.67 19.94
N VAL A 352 28.23 -5.87 19.38
CA VAL A 352 29.31 -6.85 19.62
C VAL A 352 29.81 -7.34 18.27
N LYS A 353 31.11 -7.19 18.02
CA LYS A 353 31.81 -7.65 16.84
C LYS A 353 32.51 -8.97 17.13
N TYR A 354 32.24 -9.98 16.37
CA TYR A 354 33.03 -11.21 16.34
C TYR A 354 33.97 -11.16 15.13
N ASN A 355 35.17 -10.63 15.36
CA ASN A 355 36.11 -10.40 14.26
C ASN A 355 36.56 -11.71 13.61
N SER A 356 37.03 -11.64 12.35
CA SER A 356 37.45 -12.82 11.58
C SER A 356 38.63 -13.57 12.21
N ASP A 357 39.47 -12.88 12.98
CA ASP A 357 40.60 -13.44 13.73
C ASP A 357 40.18 -14.12 15.06
N GLY A 358 38.90 -14.14 15.36
CA GLY A 358 38.35 -14.72 16.59
C GLY A 358 38.32 -13.76 17.80
N THR A 359 38.85 -12.54 17.67
CA THR A 359 38.74 -11.54 18.74
C THR A 359 37.29 -10.98 18.82
N VAL A 360 36.88 -10.60 20.04
CA VAL A 360 35.58 -10.00 20.28
C VAL A 360 35.76 -8.56 20.72
N LYS A 361 34.90 -7.66 20.23
CA LYS A 361 34.89 -6.25 20.63
C LYS A 361 33.46 -5.76 20.79
N SER A 362 33.17 -5.16 21.95
CA SER A 362 31.86 -4.58 22.22
C SER A 362 31.97 -3.09 22.61
N SER A 363 30.87 -2.35 22.42
CA SER A 363 30.75 -0.97 22.94
C SER A 363 30.70 -0.90 24.45
N ILE A 364 30.50 -2.03 25.15
CA ILE A 364 30.35 -2.14 26.60
C ILE A 364 31.29 -3.19 27.20
N ASP A 365 32.42 -3.47 26.57
CA ASP A 365 33.42 -4.47 27.03
C ASP A 365 33.78 -4.34 28.50
N LYS A 366 33.95 -3.11 28.99
CA LYS A 366 34.36 -2.83 30.35
C LYS A 366 33.41 -3.28 31.47
N PHE A 367 32.18 -3.64 31.11
CA PHE A 367 31.13 -4.03 32.07
C PHE A 367 30.92 -5.54 32.15
N TYR A 368 31.54 -6.32 31.25
CA TYR A 368 31.29 -7.74 31.11
C TYR A 368 32.60 -8.54 31.03
N GLN A 369 32.56 -9.76 31.57
CA GLN A 369 33.67 -10.70 31.43
C GLN A 369 33.65 -11.37 30.03
N PRO A 370 34.81 -11.83 29.52
CA PRO A 370 34.90 -12.46 28.18
C PRO A 370 33.99 -13.64 27.97
N GLU A 371 33.67 -14.40 29.01
CA GLU A 371 32.78 -15.56 28.99
C GLU A 371 31.35 -15.19 28.55
N VAL A 372 30.91 -13.98 28.91
CA VAL A 372 29.57 -13.50 28.55
C VAL A 372 29.44 -13.34 27.03
N TRP A 373 30.52 -12.87 26.39
CA TRP A 373 30.54 -12.73 24.92
C TRP A 373 30.57 -14.09 24.21
N GLN A 374 31.16 -15.11 24.82
CA GLN A 374 31.11 -16.49 24.29
C GLN A 374 29.69 -17.06 24.43
N ASN A 375 29.05 -16.88 25.58
CA ASN A 375 27.66 -17.30 25.78
C ASN A 375 26.71 -16.58 24.82
N LEU A 376 26.93 -15.28 24.58
CA LEU A 376 26.18 -14.50 23.60
C LEU A 376 26.33 -15.07 22.19
N LYS A 377 27.55 -15.44 21.80
CA LYS A 377 27.84 -16.06 20.49
C LYS A 377 27.09 -17.37 20.29
N GLU A 378 27.10 -18.22 21.31
CA GLU A 378 26.39 -19.51 21.30
C GLU A 378 24.88 -19.31 21.24
N LYS A 379 24.34 -18.40 22.06
CA LYS A 379 22.91 -18.07 22.09
C LYS A 379 22.40 -17.50 20.78
N THR A 380 23.19 -16.62 20.15
CA THR A 380 22.81 -15.95 18.90
C THR A 380 23.13 -16.76 17.65
N GLY A 381 24.01 -17.76 17.75
CA GLY A 381 24.55 -18.48 16.60
C GLY A 381 25.48 -17.63 15.71
N ALA A 382 25.98 -16.50 16.23
CA ALA A 382 26.89 -15.62 15.50
C ALA A 382 28.22 -16.31 15.18
N LYS A 383 28.76 -16.01 14.02
CA LYS A 383 30.05 -16.56 13.53
C LYS A 383 31.13 -15.48 13.56
N ASN A 384 32.38 -15.91 13.42
CA ASN A 384 33.47 -14.96 13.18
C ASN A 384 33.20 -14.21 11.85
N GLY A 385 33.32 -12.90 11.87
CA GLY A 385 32.94 -11.99 10.81
C GLY A 385 31.57 -11.32 11.03
N ASP A 386 30.75 -11.74 12.02
CA ASP A 386 29.42 -11.22 12.24
C ASP A 386 29.40 -10.05 13.26
N LEU A 387 28.38 -9.21 13.10
CA LEU A 387 28.05 -8.10 14.00
C LEU A 387 26.73 -8.41 14.70
N VAL A 388 26.71 -8.35 16.02
CA VAL A 388 25.46 -8.41 16.81
C VAL A 388 25.07 -7.02 17.22
N LEU A 389 23.83 -6.61 16.93
CA LEU A 389 23.24 -5.33 17.32
C LEU A 389 22.17 -5.58 18.37
N ILE A 390 22.20 -4.84 19.47
CA ILE A 390 21.37 -5.08 20.67
C ILE A 390 20.66 -3.81 21.09
N LEU A 391 19.35 -3.92 21.32
CA LEU A 391 18.52 -2.88 21.94
C LEU A 391 17.94 -3.40 23.26
N SER A 392 17.67 -2.48 24.18
CA SER A 392 17.02 -2.75 25.46
C SER A 392 16.03 -1.65 25.83
N GLY A 393 15.04 -1.98 26.61
CA GLY A 393 14.03 -1.01 27.07
C GLY A 393 13.15 -1.51 28.20
N ASP A 394 12.28 -0.62 28.66
CA ASP A 394 11.34 -0.78 29.77
C ASP A 394 9.96 -1.33 29.37
N LYS A 395 9.70 -1.51 28.06
CA LYS A 395 8.50 -2.14 27.50
C LYS A 395 8.91 -3.08 26.37
N ALA A 396 8.66 -4.37 26.55
CA ALA A 396 9.11 -5.41 25.62
C ALA A 396 8.65 -5.17 24.17
N ASN A 397 7.35 -4.97 23.94
CA ASN A 397 6.82 -4.76 22.58
C ASN A 397 7.34 -3.49 21.92
N LYS A 398 7.49 -2.39 22.67
CA LYS A 398 8.10 -1.16 22.15
C LYS A 398 9.54 -1.40 21.70
N THR A 399 10.34 -2.11 22.50
CA THR A 399 11.73 -2.43 22.16
C THR A 399 11.81 -3.37 20.97
N ARG A 400 10.91 -4.35 20.84
CA ARG A 400 10.81 -5.22 19.66
C ARG A 400 10.49 -4.42 18.40
N THR A 401 9.56 -3.46 18.45
CA THR A 401 9.26 -2.57 17.30
C THR A 401 10.47 -1.71 16.91
N GLN A 402 11.22 -1.18 17.89
CA GLN A 402 12.47 -0.46 17.62
C GLN A 402 13.52 -1.36 16.96
N LEU A 403 13.66 -2.59 17.43
CA LEU A 403 14.57 -3.59 16.86
C LEU A 403 14.14 -4.02 15.47
N CYS A 404 12.82 -4.10 15.20
CA CYS A 404 12.28 -4.32 13.84
C CYS A 404 12.73 -3.21 12.88
N THR A 405 12.61 -1.96 13.30
CA THR A 405 13.06 -0.83 12.47
C THR A 405 14.56 -0.90 12.18
N LEU A 406 15.38 -1.27 13.15
CA LEU A 406 16.82 -1.51 12.96
C LEU A 406 17.08 -2.69 12.00
N ARG A 407 16.33 -3.79 12.13
CA ARG A 407 16.42 -4.95 11.24
C ARG A 407 16.13 -4.57 9.78
N LEU A 408 15.07 -3.79 9.54
CA LEU A 408 14.71 -3.32 8.21
C LEU A 408 15.77 -2.38 7.62
N GLU A 409 16.32 -1.47 8.41
CA GLU A 409 17.43 -0.60 8.01
C GLU A 409 18.66 -1.41 7.60
N MET A 410 18.98 -2.46 8.34
CA MET A 410 20.10 -3.36 7.96
C MET A 410 19.79 -4.13 6.69
N GLY A 411 18.56 -4.58 6.51
CA GLY A 411 18.09 -5.21 5.28
C GLY A 411 18.26 -4.31 4.05
N ASP A 412 17.95 -3.02 4.18
CA ASP A 412 18.12 -2.02 3.11
C ASP A 412 19.60 -1.74 2.83
N ARG A 413 20.42 -1.51 3.87
CA ARG A 413 21.87 -1.28 3.71
C ARG A 413 22.60 -2.43 3.04
N LEU A 414 22.14 -3.65 3.24
CA LEU A 414 22.72 -4.86 2.68
C LEU A 414 22.07 -5.30 1.36
N GLY A 415 21.07 -4.56 0.85
CA GLY A 415 20.38 -4.87 -0.40
C GLY A 415 19.55 -6.17 -0.34
N LEU A 416 19.11 -6.60 0.84
CA LEU A 416 18.41 -7.86 1.06
C LEU A 416 16.89 -7.78 0.77
N ARG A 417 16.36 -6.58 0.54
CA ARG A 417 14.94 -6.33 0.29
C ARG A 417 14.63 -6.16 -1.20
N ASP A 418 15.03 -7.15 -2.01
CA ASP A 418 14.75 -7.14 -3.45
C ASP A 418 13.25 -7.09 -3.72
N LYS A 419 12.81 -6.09 -4.52
CA LYS A 419 11.42 -5.88 -4.90
C LYS A 419 10.87 -6.95 -5.87
N ASN A 420 11.72 -7.75 -6.48
CA ASN A 420 11.32 -8.84 -7.36
C ASN A 420 11.17 -10.18 -6.64
N VAL A 421 11.54 -10.25 -5.36
CA VAL A 421 11.34 -11.42 -4.49
C VAL A 421 10.09 -11.19 -3.66
N PHE A 422 9.16 -12.15 -3.70
CA PHE A 422 7.89 -12.06 -2.96
C PHE A 422 7.84 -13.15 -1.90
N LYS A 423 7.68 -12.74 -0.65
CA LYS A 423 7.49 -13.59 0.51
C LYS A 423 6.19 -13.20 1.19
N CYS A 424 5.18 -14.04 1.02
CA CYS A 424 3.85 -13.83 1.58
C CYS A 424 3.60 -14.82 2.71
N LEU A 425 2.80 -14.41 3.69
CA LEU A 425 2.36 -15.24 4.81
C LEU A 425 1.01 -14.74 5.34
N TRP A 426 0.38 -15.57 6.15
CA TRP A 426 -0.75 -15.17 6.98
C TRP A 426 -0.29 -14.93 8.41
N ILE A 427 -0.71 -13.82 9.01
CA ILE A 427 -0.64 -13.61 10.46
C ILE A 427 -2.01 -13.92 11.02
N VAL A 428 -2.07 -14.72 12.09
CA VAL A 428 -3.30 -15.20 12.72
C VAL A 428 -3.24 -15.00 14.25
N ASP A 429 -4.34 -15.27 14.93
CA ASP A 429 -4.43 -15.22 16.40
C ASP A 429 -3.99 -13.86 16.98
N PHE A 430 -4.53 -12.78 16.42
CA PHE A 430 -4.32 -11.43 16.95
C PHE A 430 -4.89 -11.29 18.37
N PRO A 431 -4.37 -10.38 19.22
CA PRO A 431 -5.09 -9.98 20.43
C PRO A 431 -6.44 -9.36 20.05
N LEU A 432 -7.49 -9.71 20.78
CA LEU A 432 -8.85 -9.18 20.54
C LEU A 432 -8.95 -7.73 20.96
N PHE A 433 -8.25 -7.37 22.01
CA PHE A 433 -8.24 -6.04 22.61
C PHE A 433 -6.81 -5.51 22.77
N GLU A 434 -6.70 -4.20 22.72
CA GLU A 434 -5.49 -3.47 23.10
C GLU A 434 -5.83 -2.41 24.15
N TRP A 435 -4.89 -2.12 25.05
CA TRP A 435 -5.04 -1.08 26.04
C TRP A 435 -4.66 0.28 25.46
N SER A 436 -5.56 1.26 25.57
CA SER A 436 -5.28 2.64 25.22
C SER A 436 -4.85 3.43 26.44
N ASP A 437 -3.60 3.89 26.47
CA ASP A 437 -3.11 4.79 27.52
C ASP A 437 -3.80 6.17 27.46
N GLU A 438 -4.28 6.59 26.28
CA GLU A 438 -4.97 7.86 26.08
C GLU A 438 -6.41 7.80 26.60
N GLU A 439 -7.16 6.73 26.23
CA GLU A 439 -8.56 6.57 26.61
C GLU A 439 -8.74 5.82 27.96
N GLN A 440 -7.66 5.29 28.54
CA GLN A 440 -7.64 4.53 29.80
C GLN A 440 -8.65 3.37 29.82
N ARG A 441 -8.79 2.68 28.67
CA ARG A 441 -9.68 1.53 28.48
C ARG A 441 -9.17 0.58 27.41
N LEU A 442 -9.81 -0.58 27.33
CA LEU A 442 -9.63 -1.52 26.23
C LEU A 442 -10.32 -1.02 24.96
N LEU A 443 -9.61 -1.10 23.85
CA LEU A 443 -10.12 -0.90 22.49
C LEU A 443 -10.09 -2.22 21.74
N ALA A 444 -10.98 -2.37 20.75
CA ALA A 444 -10.90 -3.51 19.83
C ALA A 444 -9.70 -3.33 18.90
N THR A 445 -8.86 -4.36 18.76
CA THR A 445 -7.70 -4.32 17.87
C THR A 445 -8.10 -4.13 16.40
N HIS A 446 -9.21 -4.73 15.98
CA HIS A 446 -9.77 -4.59 14.63
C HIS A 446 -11.08 -3.80 14.66
N HIS A 447 -12.19 -4.48 15.02
CA HIS A 447 -13.50 -3.85 15.15
C HIS A 447 -14.37 -4.63 16.16
N PRO A 448 -15.42 -4.01 16.72
CA PRO A 448 -16.20 -4.62 17.81
C PRO A 448 -17.01 -5.87 17.43
N PHE A 449 -17.06 -6.22 16.13
CA PHE A 449 -17.77 -7.40 15.61
C PHE A 449 -16.86 -8.62 15.40
N THR A 450 -15.57 -8.51 15.74
CA THR A 450 -14.59 -9.60 15.60
C THR A 450 -14.88 -10.73 16.60
N LEU A 451 -14.96 -11.96 16.13
CA LEU A 451 -15.20 -13.13 16.96
C LEU A 451 -13.97 -13.41 17.86
N PRO A 452 -14.13 -13.49 19.20
CA PRO A 452 -13.10 -14.02 20.06
C PRO A 452 -12.82 -15.50 19.73
N ASN A 453 -11.57 -15.93 19.93
CA ASN A 453 -11.24 -17.35 19.80
C ASN A 453 -12.14 -18.15 20.75
N PRO A 454 -12.84 -19.20 20.28
CA PRO A 454 -13.75 -19.98 21.10
C PRO A 454 -13.14 -20.53 22.40
N ASP A 455 -11.88 -20.91 22.38
CA ASP A 455 -11.16 -21.43 23.54
C ASP A 455 -10.92 -20.35 24.61
N ASP A 456 -10.90 -19.08 24.21
CA ASP A 456 -10.60 -17.94 25.09
C ASP A 456 -11.87 -17.22 25.60
N ILE A 457 -13.08 -17.60 25.14
CA ILE A 457 -14.34 -16.96 25.57
C ILE A 457 -14.48 -16.88 27.10
N PRO A 458 -14.10 -17.90 27.90
CA PRO A 458 -14.16 -17.80 29.35
C PRO A 458 -13.26 -16.69 29.94
N LEU A 459 -12.20 -16.29 29.23
CA LEU A 459 -11.29 -15.23 29.67
C LEU A 459 -11.90 -13.82 29.53
N LEU A 460 -12.97 -13.65 28.77
CA LEU A 460 -13.67 -12.36 28.64
C LEU A 460 -14.13 -11.78 29.99
N ASP A 461 -14.37 -12.66 30.98
CA ASP A 461 -14.79 -12.26 32.33
C ASP A 461 -13.65 -11.99 33.31
N THR A 462 -12.47 -12.56 33.05
CA THR A 462 -11.39 -12.62 34.04
C THR A 462 -10.11 -11.94 33.59
N ALA A 463 -9.79 -12.00 32.30
CA ALA A 463 -8.56 -11.48 31.71
C ALA A 463 -8.78 -11.12 30.22
N PRO A 464 -9.66 -10.14 29.90
CA PRO A 464 -10.02 -9.83 28.52
C PRO A 464 -8.83 -9.44 27.65
N GLU A 465 -7.76 -8.85 28.26
CA GLU A 465 -6.53 -8.48 27.58
C GLU A 465 -5.73 -9.67 27.02
N LYS A 466 -6.08 -10.91 27.40
CA LYS A 466 -5.43 -12.14 26.95
C LYS A 466 -6.21 -12.88 25.86
N VAL A 467 -7.41 -12.43 25.58
CA VAL A 467 -8.29 -13.06 24.60
C VAL A 467 -7.76 -12.85 23.20
N ARG A 468 -7.62 -13.93 22.45
CA ARG A 468 -7.26 -13.89 21.03
C ARG A 468 -8.51 -13.65 20.17
N ALA A 469 -8.33 -13.02 19.05
CA ALA A 469 -9.32 -12.86 17.99
C ALA A 469 -9.16 -13.96 16.94
N VAL A 470 -10.25 -14.40 16.34
CA VAL A 470 -10.21 -15.15 15.08
C VAL A 470 -10.09 -14.13 13.94
N ALA A 471 -8.91 -13.54 13.87
CA ALA A 471 -8.54 -12.52 12.88
C ALA A 471 -7.26 -12.93 12.15
N TYR A 472 -7.12 -12.44 10.93
CA TYR A 472 -6.03 -12.82 10.04
C TYR A 472 -5.68 -11.69 9.09
N ASP A 473 -4.36 -11.50 8.85
CA ASP A 473 -3.83 -10.56 7.88
C ASP A 473 -2.96 -11.27 6.84
N PHE A 474 -3.14 -10.90 5.57
CA PHE A 474 -2.27 -11.28 4.49
C PHE A 474 -1.12 -10.27 4.38
N VAL A 475 0.09 -10.75 4.60
CA VAL A 475 1.30 -9.93 4.58
C VAL A 475 2.18 -10.34 3.40
N CYS A 476 2.70 -9.36 2.68
CA CYS A 476 3.68 -9.56 1.61
C CYS A 476 4.84 -8.58 1.78
N ASN A 477 6.07 -9.09 1.90
CA ASN A 477 7.28 -8.28 1.94
C ASN A 477 7.31 -7.19 3.03
N GLY A 478 6.74 -7.46 4.19
CA GLY A 478 6.67 -6.49 5.29
C GLY A 478 5.51 -5.48 5.17
N ILE A 479 4.57 -5.72 4.26
CA ILE A 479 3.40 -4.88 4.04
C ILE A 479 2.15 -5.72 4.26
N GLU A 480 1.26 -5.27 5.11
CA GLU A 480 -0.11 -5.76 5.23
C GLU A 480 -0.88 -5.38 3.96
N VAL A 481 -1.24 -6.37 3.17
CA VAL A 481 -2.01 -6.18 1.93
C VAL A 481 -3.50 -6.13 2.23
N GLY A 482 -3.94 -6.87 3.22
CA GLY A 482 -5.31 -6.89 3.68
C GLY A 482 -5.50 -7.80 4.86
N GLY A 483 -6.63 -7.68 5.50
CA GLY A 483 -6.99 -8.43 6.68
C GLY A 483 -8.48 -8.65 6.82
N GLY A 484 -8.83 -9.49 7.78
CA GLY A 484 -10.20 -9.84 8.07
C GLY A 484 -10.36 -10.64 9.35
N SER A 485 -11.56 -11.08 9.60
CA SER A 485 -11.89 -11.89 10.78
C SER A 485 -13.15 -12.72 10.58
N LEU A 486 -13.37 -13.67 11.46
CA LEU A 486 -14.71 -14.19 11.71
C LEU A 486 -15.52 -13.15 12.49
N ARG A 487 -16.85 -13.15 12.29
CA ARG A 487 -17.73 -12.18 12.91
C ARG A 487 -18.55 -12.81 14.01
N ILE A 488 -18.84 -12.03 15.05
CA ILE A 488 -19.82 -12.41 16.05
C ILE A 488 -21.19 -12.41 15.37
N HIS A 489 -21.93 -13.51 15.53
CA HIS A 489 -23.33 -13.64 15.07
C HIS A 489 -24.28 -13.98 16.24
N ASP A 490 -23.76 -14.21 17.44
CA ASP A 490 -24.51 -14.37 18.67
C ASP A 490 -24.72 -13.03 19.37
N GLY A 491 -25.99 -12.64 19.58
CA GLY A 491 -26.35 -11.35 20.17
C GLY A 491 -25.86 -11.15 21.60
N LYS A 492 -25.80 -12.23 22.42
CA LYS A 492 -25.35 -12.14 23.82
C LYS A 492 -23.85 -11.92 23.88
N LEU A 493 -23.10 -12.61 23.03
CA LEU A 493 -21.67 -12.41 22.92
C LEU A 493 -21.36 -10.99 22.44
N GLN A 494 -22.14 -10.47 21.48
CA GLN A 494 -21.98 -9.10 20.98
C GLN A 494 -22.26 -8.05 22.07
N GLU A 495 -23.30 -8.24 22.87
CA GLU A 495 -23.57 -7.35 24.02
C GLU A 495 -22.42 -7.34 25.01
N LYS A 496 -21.84 -8.51 25.30
CA LYS A 496 -20.68 -8.63 26.18
C LYS A 496 -19.47 -7.91 25.63
N MET A 497 -19.20 -8.03 24.35
CA MET A 497 -18.12 -7.28 23.68
C MET A 497 -18.30 -5.77 23.81
N PHE A 498 -19.51 -5.26 23.59
CA PHE A 498 -19.78 -3.83 23.76
C PHE A 498 -19.56 -3.37 25.21
N GLN A 499 -19.96 -4.17 26.21
CA GLN A 499 -19.73 -3.84 27.63
C GLN A 499 -18.25 -3.74 27.95
N ILE A 500 -17.42 -4.69 27.49
CA ILE A 500 -15.95 -4.67 27.69
C ILE A 500 -15.32 -3.43 27.05
N LEU A 501 -15.83 -3.03 25.88
CA LEU A 501 -15.36 -1.85 25.14
C LEU A 501 -15.93 -0.52 25.71
N GLY A 502 -16.72 -0.59 26.81
CA GLY A 502 -17.25 0.61 27.49
C GLY A 502 -18.45 1.25 26.79
N PHE A 503 -19.17 0.52 25.93
CA PHE A 503 -20.44 0.99 25.39
C PHE A 503 -21.57 0.78 26.40
N THR A 504 -22.39 1.81 26.61
CA THR A 504 -23.70 1.60 27.24
C THR A 504 -24.67 0.97 26.24
N PRO A 505 -25.72 0.24 26.70
CA PRO A 505 -26.73 -0.33 25.79
C PRO A 505 -27.36 0.71 24.86
N GLU A 506 -27.63 1.92 25.38
CA GLU A 506 -28.21 3.02 24.61
C GLU A 506 -27.26 3.50 23.52
N ARG A 507 -25.97 3.63 23.82
CA ARG A 507 -24.93 4.03 22.85
C ARG A 507 -24.74 2.96 21.79
N ALA A 508 -24.69 1.68 22.17
CA ALA A 508 -24.58 0.56 21.24
C ALA A 508 -25.80 0.53 20.29
N MET A 509 -27.01 0.72 20.82
CA MET A 509 -28.24 0.78 20.02
C MET A 509 -28.28 2.01 19.11
N ALA A 510 -27.79 3.16 19.55
CA ALA A 510 -27.78 4.37 18.72
C ALA A 510 -26.81 4.23 17.53
N GLN A 511 -25.68 3.56 17.71
CA GLN A 511 -24.64 3.42 16.67
C GLN A 511 -24.84 2.18 15.80
N PHE A 512 -25.20 1.03 16.38
CA PHE A 512 -25.22 -0.26 15.73
C PHE A 512 -26.60 -0.97 15.81
N GLY A 513 -27.63 -0.24 16.23
CA GLY A 513 -28.97 -0.81 16.47
C GLY A 513 -29.56 -1.50 15.24
N PHE A 514 -29.28 -1.00 14.05
CA PHE A 514 -29.71 -1.62 12.79
C PHE A 514 -29.10 -3.02 12.61
N LEU A 515 -27.82 -3.21 12.92
CA LEU A 515 -27.13 -4.49 12.83
C LEU A 515 -27.51 -5.43 13.97
N ILE A 516 -27.55 -4.92 15.21
CA ILE A 516 -28.00 -5.67 16.39
C ILE A 516 -29.43 -6.21 16.19
N ASN A 517 -30.32 -5.40 15.61
CA ASN A 517 -31.68 -5.82 15.31
C ASN A 517 -31.74 -6.84 14.16
N ALA A 518 -30.89 -6.70 13.12
CA ALA A 518 -30.83 -7.65 12.03
C ALA A 518 -30.41 -9.04 12.53
N PHE A 519 -29.49 -9.13 13.48
CA PHE A 519 -29.04 -10.41 14.05
C PHE A 519 -30.14 -11.19 14.78
N LYS A 520 -31.19 -10.51 15.25
CA LYS A 520 -32.36 -11.16 15.87
C LYS A 520 -33.20 -12.00 14.88
N TYR A 521 -32.97 -11.82 13.57
CA TYR A 521 -33.66 -12.54 12.51
C TYR A 521 -32.86 -13.70 11.92
N GLY A 522 -31.85 -14.18 12.63
CA GLY A 522 -31.09 -15.36 12.22
C GLY A 522 -29.86 -15.04 11.37
N ALA A 523 -28.88 -14.36 11.97
CA ALA A 523 -27.59 -14.13 11.33
C ALA A 523 -26.83 -15.46 11.17
N PRO A 524 -26.32 -15.79 9.98
CA PRO A 524 -25.45 -16.95 9.79
C PRO A 524 -24.07 -16.71 10.40
N PRO A 525 -23.30 -17.74 10.76
CA PRO A 525 -21.86 -17.60 10.92
C PRO A 525 -21.27 -17.00 9.63
N HIS A 526 -20.46 -15.95 9.74
CA HIS A 526 -19.89 -15.31 8.56
C HIS A 526 -18.50 -14.76 8.84
N ALA A 527 -17.76 -14.59 7.77
CA ALA A 527 -16.36 -14.19 7.79
C ALA A 527 -16.01 -13.42 6.53
N GLY A 528 -15.05 -12.53 6.61
CA GLY A 528 -14.65 -11.76 5.43
C GLY A 528 -13.23 -11.25 5.53
N LEU A 529 -12.80 -10.66 4.41
CA LEU A 529 -11.49 -10.07 4.24
C LEU A 529 -11.58 -8.88 3.30
N ALA A 530 -10.72 -7.90 3.49
CA ALA A 530 -10.55 -6.80 2.56
C ALA A 530 -9.07 -6.67 2.16
N PHE A 531 -8.76 -6.74 0.87
CA PHE A 531 -7.46 -6.37 0.34
C PHE A 531 -7.42 -4.89 -0.03
N GLY A 532 -6.39 -4.17 0.38
CA GLY A 532 -6.10 -2.83 -0.12
C GLY A 532 -5.62 -2.89 -1.57
N LEU A 533 -6.49 -2.60 -2.53
CA LEU A 533 -6.16 -2.67 -3.96
C LEU A 533 -4.95 -1.80 -4.31
N ASP A 534 -4.87 -0.59 -3.76
CA ASP A 534 -3.77 0.34 -4.02
C ASP A 534 -2.42 -0.22 -3.56
N ARG A 535 -2.38 -0.81 -2.35
CA ARG A 535 -1.18 -1.50 -1.83
C ARG A 535 -0.83 -2.72 -2.66
N PHE A 536 -1.80 -3.53 -3.03
CA PHE A 536 -1.55 -4.73 -3.81
C PHE A 536 -0.98 -4.38 -5.19
N VAL A 537 -1.55 -3.38 -5.88
CA VAL A 537 -1.01 -2.89 -7.16
C VAL A 537 0.40 -2.34 -6.98
N SER A 538 0.68 -1.57 -5.92
CA SER A 538 2.02 -1.01 -5.69
C SER A 538 3.08 -2.11 -5.48
N ILE A 539 2.76 -3.18 -4.75
CA ILE A 539 3.64 -4.34 -4.58
C ILE A 539 3.88 -5.03 -5.93
N MET A 540 2.81 -5.29 -6.69
CA MET A 540 2.90 -5.92 -8.01
C MET A 540 3.68 -5.08 -9.03
N ALA A 541 3.64 -3.76 -8.92
CA ALA A 541 4.39 -2.84 -9.78
C ALA A 541 5.81 -2.52 -9.27
N GLY A 542 6.17 -2.93 -8.03
CA GLY A 542 7.45 -2.61 -7.39
C GLY A 542 7.60 -1.13 -7.02
N LEU A 543 6.49 -0.44 -6.69
CA LEU A 543 6.45 0.98 -6.35
C LEU A 543 6.70 1.21 -4.85
N ASP A 544 7.24 2.38 -4.53
CA ASP A 544 7.46 2.81 -3.14
C ASP A 544 6.28 3.58 -2.56
N SER A 545 5.35 4.02 -3.41
CA SER A 545 4.17 4.79 -3.00
C SER A 545 2.93 4.34 -3.75
N ILE A 546 1.81 4.23 -3.03
CA ILE A 546 0.50 3.94 -3.63
C ILE A 546 0.00 5.08 -4.54
N ARG A 547 0.52 6.30 -4.39
CA ARG A 547 0.15 7.45 -5.24
C ARG A 547 0.41 7.21 -6.72
N ASP A 548 1.43 6.42 -7.03
CA ASP A 548 1.80 6.13 -8.42
C ASP A 548 0.85 5.14 -9.12
N CYS A 549 -0.01 4.45 -8.36
CA CYS A 549 -1.06 3.57 -8.89
C CYS A 549 -2.48 4.15 -8.73
N ILE A 550 -2.60 5.41 -8.33
CA ILE A 550 -3.86 6.17 -8.25
C ILE A 550 -3.83 7.27 -9.32
N ALA A 551 -4.93 7.41 -10.08
CA ALA A 551 -4.98 8.38 -11.18
C ALA A 551 -4.79 9.82 -10.67
N PHE A 552 -5.54 10.21 -9.64
CA PHE A 552 -5.56 11.54 -9.05
C PHE A 552 -5.42 11.46 -7.52
N PRO A 553 -4.17 11.22 -7.00
CA PRO A 553 -3.93 11.10 -5.58
C PRO A 553 -3.91 12.47 -4.88
N LYS A 554 -4.11 12.48 -3.56
CA LYS A 554 -3.82 13.64 -2.72
C LYS A 554 -2.32 13.72 -2.41
N ASN A 555 -1.81 14.93 -2.19
CA ASN A 555 -0.43 15.17 -1.73
C ASN A 555 -0.26 14.80 -0.23
N ASN A 556 0.93 15.03 0.32
CA ASN A 556 1.22 14.72 1.73
C ASN A 556 0.42 15.56 2.74
N SER A 557 -0.17 16.69 2.30
CA SER A 557 -1.05 17.55 3.11
C SER A 557 -2.53 17.23 2.91
N GLY A 558 -2.87 16.12 2.26
CA GLY A 558 -4.25 15.73 1.99
C GLY A 558 -4.97 16.55 0.91
N ARG A 559 -4.23 17.36 0.14
CA ARG A 559 -4.83 18.22 -0.89
C ARG A 559 -4.72 17.62 -2.29
N ASP A 560 -5.77 17.79 -3.06
CA ASP A 560 -5.72 17.68 -4.51
C ASP A 560 -5.33 19.04 -5.08
N VAL A 561 -4.05 19.17 -5.44
CA VAL A 561 -3.49 20.44 -5.94
C VAL A 561 -3.86 20.73 -7.39
N MET A 562 -4.44 19.78 -8.11
CA MET A 562 -4.95 19.98 -9.48
C MET A 562 -6.38 20.56 -9.45
N LEU A 563 -7.23 20.05 -8.56
CA LEU A 563 -8.62 20.48 -8.39
C LEU A 563 -8.78 21.59 -7.34
N ASP A 564 -7.69 21.94 -6.64
CA ASP A 564 -7.66 22.85 -5.48
C ASP A 564 -8.67 22.43 -4.38
N ALA A 565 -8.68 21.13 -4.07
CA ALA A 565 -9.55 20.56 -3.04
C ALA A 565 -8.74 20.09 -1.81
N PRO A 566 -9.26 20.28 -0.56
CA PRO A 566 -10.52 20.93 -0.22
C PRO A 566 -10.47 22.45 -0.44
N GLY A 567 -11.61 23.05 -0.75
CA GLY A 567 -11.80 24.48 -0.97
C GLY A 567 -12.90 25.07 -0.11
N GLU A 568 -13.03 26.38 -0.13
CA GLU A 568 -14.11 27.08 0.56
C GLU A 568 -15.47 26.84 -0.15
N LEU A 569 -16.54 26.79 0.63
CA LEU A 569 -17.89 26.72 0.09
C LEU A 569 -18.43 28.12 -0.20
N ASP A 570 -19.27 28.22 -1.22
CA ASP A 570 -20.03 29.43 -1.50
C ASP A 570 -20.88 29.83 -0.29
N PRO A 571 -20.86 31.10 0.15
CA PRO A 571 -21.65 31.58 1.28
C PRO A 571 -23.14 31.23 1.20
N LYS A 572 -23.73 31.28 -0.01
CA LYS A 572 -25.12 30.88 -0.24
C LYS A 572 -25.35 29.40 0.04
N GLN A 573 -24.40 28.55 -0.31
CA GLN A 573 -24.47 27.11 -0.02
C GLN A 573 -24.38 26.84 1.49
N LEU A 574 -23.54 27.58 2.22
CA LEU A 574 -23.50 27.50 3.69
C LEU A 574 -24.81 27.94 4.32
N GLU A 575 -25.44 29.02 3.81
CA GLU A 575 -26.76 29.48 4.26
C GLU A 575 -27.85 28.43 4.02
N GLU A 576 -27.88 27.83 2.82
CA GLU A 576 -28.83 26.74 2.47
C GLU A 576 -28.67 25.50 3.36
N LEU A 577 -27.43 25.22 3.78
CA LEU A 577 -27.10 24.11 4.69
C LEU A 577 -27.28 24.48 6.16
N GLN A 578 -27.58 25.73 6.49
CA GLN A 578 -27.65 26.27 7.85
C GLN A 578 -26.35 26.05 8.64
N LEU A 579 -25.20 26.18 7.99
CA LEU A 579 -23.86 25.98 8.56
C LEU A 579 -23.12 27.31 8.68
N LYS A 580 -22.30 27.42 9.73
CA LYS A 580 -21.35 28.50 9.93
C LYS A 580 -19.95 27.93 10.17
N VAL A 581 -18.97 28.48 9.47
CA VAL A 581 -17.57 28.11 9.66
C VAL A 581 -16.96 29.07 10.71
N GLU A 582 -16.45 28.49 11.80
CA GLU A 582 -15.68 29.21 12.82
C GLU A 582 -14.25 28.66 12.82
N LEU A 583 -13.30 29.48 12.35
CA LEU A 583 -11.90 29.14 12.38
C LEU A 583 -11.35 29.36 13.79
N ARG A 584 -10.68 28.34 14.36
CA ARG A 584 -9.89 28.57 15.59
C ARG A 584 -8.68 29.42 15.21
N THR A 585 -8.51 30.54 15.86
CA THR A 585 -7.22 31.26 15.85
C THR A 585 -6.24 30.40 16.66
N GLU A 586 -5.16 29.96 16.03
CA GLU A 586 -4.05 29.38 16.76
C GLU A 586 -3.51 30.47 17.71
N GLU A 587 -3.57 30.24 19.04
CA GLU A 587 -2.89 31.04 20.04
C GLU A 587 -1.41 30.67 20.14
#